data_66eb1ecb96360a4c93fb175d0541e9ec
#
_entry.id   66eb1ecb96360a4c93fb175d0541e9ec
#
_cell.length_a   1.000
_cell.length_b   1.000
_cell.length_c   1.000
_cell.angle_alpha   90.00
_cell.angle_beta   90.00
_cell.angle_gamma   90.00
#
_symmetry.space_group_name_H-M   'P 1'
#
loop_
_entity.id
_entity.type
_entity.pdbx_description
1 polymer ?
#
loop_
_entity_poly.entity_id
_entity_poly.type
_entity_poly.pdbx_seq_one_letter_code
_entity_poly.pdbx_strand_id
1 'polypeptide(L)'
;APLVDRMVCEYVADGGTAVIKGNYFVDDPASPLTVLFPGNVPGTIVSSTINEIQVTVPTGVGPGQIQVKSLYGSTRSRFFFRDDRNIILNFDNLTAAGGWRSGVIGNSNPAGISGNYVRFSGTMPAKAGSVWNEDGLSFNYWPQANGRPNEPVYTGELKDGEIKFEIYVVEAWES
;
A
#
# COMPACT_ATOMS: atom_id res chain seq x y z
N ALA A 1 -10.03 12.23 -21.36
CA ALA A 1 -8.86 11.57 -20.75
C ALA A 1 -9.34 10.57 -19.70
N PRO A 2 -8.60 9.50 -19.46
CA PRO A 2 -8.92 8.57 -18.38
C PRO A 2 -8.90 9.30 -17.03
N LEU A 3 -9.71 8.81 -16.09
CA LEU A 3 -9.65 9.24 -14.69
C LEU A 3 -8.82 8.22 -13.91
N VAL A 4 -7.83 8.71 -13.16
CA VAL A 4 -6.96 7.89 -12.33
C VAL A 4 -7.20 8.28 -10.88
N ASP A 5 -8.05 7.52 -10.19
CA ASP A 5 -8.55 7.90 -8.87
C ASP A 5 -7.58 7.50 -7.76
N ARG A 6 -7.18 6.23 -7.73
CA ARG A 6 -6.29 5.69 -6.70
C ARG A 6 -5.56 4.43 -7.18
N MET A 7 -4.48 4.11 -6.50
CA MET A 7 -3.86 2.79 -6.50
C MET A 7 -4.33 2.06 -5.24
N VAL A 8 -4.63 0.77 -5.33
CA VAL A 8 -5.11 -0.02 -4.17
C VAL A 8 -4.02 -0.07 -3.10
N CYS A 9 -2.78 -0.28 -3.50
CA CYS A 9 -1.60 -0.14 -2.67
C CYS A 9 -0.59 0.75 -3.39
N GLU A 10 -0.13 1.82 -2.77
CA GLU A 10 0.89 2.72 -3.35
C GLU A 10 2.32 2.14 -3.24
N TYR A 11 2.50 1.16 -2.36
CA TYR A 11 3.79 0.51 -2.09
C TYR A 11 3.84 -0.85 -2.76
N VAL A 12 4.37 -0.91 -3.96
CA VAL A 12 4.47 -2.17 -4.72
C VAL A 12 5.91 -2.38 -5.14
N ALA A 13 6.44 -3.55 -4.77
CA ALA A 13 7.80 -3.95 -5.12
C ALA A 13 7.98 -4.16 -6.64
N ASP A 14 9.21 -4.09 -7.09
CA ASP A 14 9.61 -4.45 -8.44
C ASP A 14 9.07 -5.83 -8.85
N GLY A 15 8.45 -5.92 -10.00
CA GLY A 15 7.81 -7.14 -10.50
C GLY A 15 6.47 -7.48 -9.85
N GLY A 16 6.06 -6.75 -8.80
CA GLY A 16 4.75 -6.89 -8.18
C GLY A 16 3.62 -6.34 -9.04
N THR A 17 2.37 -6.70 -8.72
CA THR A 17 1.20 -6.23 -9.45
C THR A 17 0.56 -5.05 -8.73
N ALA A 18 0.58 -3.89 -9.38
CA ALA A 18 -0.15 -2.71 -8.95
C ALA A 18 -1.57 -2.73 -9.51
N VAL A 19 -2.55 -2.35 -8.69
CA VAL A 19 -3.97 -2.26 -9.07
C VAL A 19 -4.39 -0.80 -9.06
N ILE A 20 -4.73 -0.28 -10.24
CA ILE A 20 -5.13 1.11 -10.43
C ILE A 20 -6.64 1.15 -10.63
N LYS A 21 -7.32 1.98 -9.87
CA LYS A 21 -8.76 2.24 -9.97
C LYS A 21 -9.01 3.60 -10.58
N GLY A 22 -10.06 3.67 -11.37
CA GLY A 22 -10.46 4.90 -12.05
C GLY A 22 -11.60 4.68 -13.03
N ASN A 23 -11.59 5.43 -14.12
CA ASN A 23 -12.60 5.30 -15.18
C ASN A 23 -12.02 5.63 -16.56
N TYR A 24 -12.71 5.14 -17.59
CA TYR A 24 -12.37 5.36 -18.99
C TYR A 24 -11.01 4.76 -19.40
N PHE A 25 -10.67 3.63 -18.81
CA PHE A 25 -9.51 2.83 -19.21
C PHE A 25 -9.84 2.00 -20.44
N VAL A 26 -9.94 2.67 -21.57
CA VAL A 26 -10.28 2.01 -22.82
C VAL A 26 -9.02 1.57 -23.53
N ASP A 27 -8.90 0.29 -23.76
CA ASP A 27 -7.86 -0.32 -24.59
C ASP A 27 -8.39 -0.44 -26.02
N ASP A 28 -7.68 0.19 -26.95
CA ASP A 28 -8.04 0.22 -28.36
C ASP A 28 -6.80 -0.09 -29.21
N PRO A 29 -6.89 -0.97 -30.22
CA PRO A 29 -5.75 -1.32 -31.06
C PRO A 29 -5.06 -0.12 -31.73
N ALA A 30 -5.82 0.96 -32.03
CA ALA A 30 -5.26 2.17 -32.63
C ALA A 30 -4.61 3.09 -31.58
N SER A 31 -4.94 2.93 -30.28
CA SER A 31 -4.36 3.66 -29.16
C SER A 31 -4.33 2.79 -27.92
N PRO A 32 -3.36 1.87 -27.82
CA PRO A 32 -3.31 0.90 -26.75
C PRO A 32 -3.24 1.55 -25.36
N LEU A 33 -3.98 0.97 -24.43
CA LEU A 33 -3.89 1.36 -23.02
C LEU A 33 -2.46 1.19 -22.53
N THR A 34 -1.92 2.21 -21.89
CA THR A 34 -0.54 2.22 -21.40
C THR A 34 -0.47 2.81 -20.01
N VAL A 35 0.29 2.19 -19.13
CA VAL A 35 0.64 2.73 -17.81
C VAL A 35 2.14 3.02 -17.80
N LEU A 36 2.49 4.29 -17.54
CA LEU A 36 3.86 4.73 -17.38
C LEU A 36 4.13 5.02 -15.90
N PHE A 37 5.12 4.37 -15.36
CA PHE A 37 5.68 4.64 -14.03
C PHE A 37 6.63 5.84 -14.07
N PRO A 38 7.08 6.36 -12.91
CA PRO A 38 8.03 7.45 -12.84
C PRO A 38 9.25 7.22 -13.74
N GLY A 39 9.71 8.29 -14.41
CA GLY A 39 10.73 8.18 -15.44
C GLY A 39 10.19 7.78 -16.82
N ASN A 40 8.87 7.72 -17.00
CA ASN A 40 8.18 7.25 -18.20
C ASN A 40 8.46 5.76 -18.54
N VAL A 41 8.74 4.96 -17.54
CA VAL A 41 9.00 3.53 -17.70
C VAL A 41 7.66 2.79 -17.87
N PRO A 42 7.45 2.04 -18.98
CA PRO A 42 6.18 1.36 -19.18
C PRO A 42 6.02 0.15 -18.27
N GLY A 43 4.88 0.02 -17.64
CA GLY A 43 4.46 -1.20 -16.94
C GLY A 43 3.82 -2.18 -17.91
N THR A 44 3.88 -3.46 -17.58
CA THR A 44 3.22 -4.52 -18.36
C THR A 44 1.81 -4.74 -17.83
N ILE A 45 0.79 -4.42 -18.63
CA ILE A 45 -0.61 -4.63 -18.26
C ILE A 45 -0.90 -6.13 -18.23
N VAL A 46 -1.37 -6.60 -17.07
CA VAL A 46 -1.79 -7.98 -16.82
C VAL A 46 -3.25 -8.16 -17.21
N SER A 47 -4.09 -7.21 -16.81
CA SER A 47 -5.51 -7.17 -17.17
C SER A 47 -6.04 -5.75 -17.07
N SER A 48 -7.11 -5.48 -17.78
CA SER A 48 -7.80 -4.19 -17.69
C SER A 48 -9.30 -4.33 -17.90
N THR A 49 -10.03 -3.45 -17.25
CA THR A 49 -11.44 -3.16 -17.45
C THR A 49 -11.60 -1.66 -17.62
N ILE A 50 -12.82 -1.18 -17.88
CA ILE A 50 -13.05 0.27 -18.01
C ILE A 50 -12.71 1.08 -16.75
N ASN A 51 -12.66 0.43 -15.58
CA ASN A 51 -12.46 1.08 -14.28
C ASN A 51 -11.32 0.50 -13.43
N GLU A 52 -10.61 -0.49 -13.94
CA GLU A 52 -9.47 -1.12 -13.24
C GLU A 52 -8.37 -1.49 -14.23
N ILE A 53 -7.14 -1.30 -13.82
CA ILE A 53 -5.94 -1.82 -14.50
C ILE A 53 -5.12 -2.58 -13.49
N GLN A 54 -4.72 -3.80 -13.83
CA GLN A 54 -3.68 -4.55 -13.15
C GLN A 54 -2.40 -4.48 -14.00
N VAL A 55 -1.33 -3.99 -13.41
CA VAL A 55 -0.08 -3.75 -14.13
C VAL A 55 1.12 -4.20 -13.30
N THR A 56 2.05 -4.89 -13.94
CA THR A 56 3.32 -5.25 -13.31
C THR A 56 4.22 -4.02 -13.22
N VAL A 57 4.75 -3.77 -12.02
CA VAL A 57 5.70 -2.70 -11.74
C VAL A 57 7.03 -3.01 -12.40
N PRO A 58 7.59 -2.12 -13.23
CA PRO A 58 8.91 -2.31 -13.82
C PRO A 58 10.02 -2.26 -12.77
N THR A 59 11.10 -2.96 -13.04
CA THR A 59 12.28 -2.97 -12.17
C THR A 59 12.97 -1.61 -12.15
N GLY A 60 13.36 -1.16 -10.95
CA GLY A 60 14.20 0.02 -10.74
C GLY A 60 13.46 1.36 -10.87
N VAL A 61 12.13 1.36 -10.89
CA VAL A 61 11.37 2.62 -10.86
C VAL A 61 11.37 3.22 -9.47
N GLY A 62 11.59 4.54 -9.40
CA GLY A 62 11.49 5.28 -8.15
C GLY A 62 10.09 5.78 -7.86
N PRO A 63 9.87 6.42 -6.69
CA PRO A 63 8.58 6.98 -6.34
C PRO A 63 8.20 8.15 -7.25
N GLY A 64 6.90 8.34 -7.48
CA GLY A 64 6.38 9.45 -8.26
C GLY A 64 5.00 9.20 -8.84
N GLN A 65 4.52 10.15 -9.62
CA GLN A 65 3.24 10.03 -10.29
C GLN A 65 3.30 9.02 -11.42
N ILE A 66 2.26 8.21 -11.57
CA ILE A 66 2.04 7.37 -12.74
C ILE A 66 1.26 8.16 -13.81
N GLN A 67 1.40 7.73 -15.05
CA GLN A 67 0.60 8.26 -16.16
C GLN A 67 -0.16 7.11 -16.83
N VAL A 68 -1.46 7.27 -16.99
CA VAL A 68 -2.29 6.36 -17.79
C VAL A 68 -2.64 7.04 -19.11
N LYS A 69 -2.41 6.33 -20.20
CA LYS A 69 -2.82 6.73 -21.56
C LYS A 69 -3.86 5.75 -22.06
N SER A 70 -4.91 6.26 -22.66
CA SER A 70 -5.97 5.47 -23.29
C SER A 70 -6.39 6.14 -24.60
N LEU A 71 -7.39 5.56 -25.30
CA LEU A 71 -7.99 6.17 -26.50
C LEU A 71 -8.40 7.62 -26.28
N TYR A 72 -8.84 8.00 -25.09
CA TYR A 72 -9.33 9.34 -24.80
C TYR A 72 -8.26 10.32 -24.29
N GLY A 73 -6.99 9.98 -24.46
CA GLY A 73 -5.86 10.82 -24.07
C GLY A 73 -5.13 10.28 -22.82
N SER A 74 -4.47 11.15 -22.08
CA SER A 74 -3.64 10.75 -20.95
C SER A 74 -3.89 11.58 -19.71
N THR A 75 -3.69 10.96 -18.54
CA THR A 75 -3.81 11.61 -17.23
C THR A 75 -2.69 11.14 -16.31
N ARG A 76 -2.13 12.06 -15.53
CA ARG A 76 -1.23 11.73 -14.42
C ARG A 76 -2.03 11.56 -13.13
N SER A 77 -1.59 10.60 -12.31
CA SER A 77 -2.20 10.37 -11.00
C SER A 77 -2.01 11.59 -10.08
N ARG A 78 -2.96 11.77 -9.15
CA ARG A 78 -2.82 12.74 -8.04
C ARG A 78 -2.08 12.14 -6.84
N PHE A 79 -2.02 10.81 -6.77
CA PHE A 79 -1.23 10.06 -5.79
C PHE A 79 0.15 9.75 -6.36
N PHE A 80 1.04 9.27 -5.48
CA PHE A 80 2.39 8.84 -5.86
C PHE A 80 2.48 7.33 -5.73
N PHE A 81 2.94 6.66 -6.80
CA PHE A 81 3.51 5.33 -6.69
C PHE A 81 4.73 5.42 -5.78
N ARG A 82 4.89 4.43 -4.91
CA ARG A 82 6.02 4.31 -3.99
C ARG A 82 6.61 2.91 -4.15
N ASP A 83 7.91 2.86 -4.26
CA ASP A 83 8.61 1.58 -4.23
C ASP A 83 8.69 1.04 -2.79
N ASP A 84 9.25 -0.16 -2.65
CA ASP A 84 9.41 -0.83 -1.36
C ASP A 84 10.58 -0.32 -0.50
N ARG A 85 11.28 0.71 -0.97
CA ARG A 85 12.33 1.35 -0.17
C ARG A 85 11.71 2.10 1.00
N ASN A 86 12.37 1.99 2.17
CA ASN A 86 11.93 2.63 3.41
C ASN A 86 10.58 2.10 3.97
N ILE A 87 10.14 0.93 3.55
CA ILE A 87 9.03 0.26 4.22
C ILE A 87 9.48 -0.18 5.61
N ILE A 88 8.84 0.40 6.63
CA ILE A 88 9.11 0.03 8.03
C ILE A 88 8.48 -1.31 8.34
N LEU A 89 7.23 -1.51 7.93
CA LEU A 89 6.44 -2.71 8.19
C LEU A 89 5.83 -3.21 6.89
N ASN A 90 6.29 -4.36 6.44
CA ASN A 90 5.64 -5.13 5.39
C ASN A 90 5.05 -6.39 6.01
N PHE A 91 3.74 -6.41 6.17
CA PHE A 91 3.04 -7.52 6.84
C PHE A 91 3.11 -8.83 6.05
N ASP A 92 3.38 -8.79 4.75
CA ASP A 92 3.57 -9.99 3.94
C ASP A 92 4.84 -10.76 4.33
N ASN A 93 5.84 -10.05 4.86
CA ASN A 93 7.14 -10.59 5.24
C ASN A 93 7.29 -10.77 6.75
N LEU A 94 6.31 -10.35 7.55
CA LEU A 94 6.37 -10.50 9.00
C LEU A 94 5.87 -11.89 9.41
N THR A 95 6.69 -12.61 10.17
CA THR A 95 6.36 -13.94 10.70
C THR A 95 5.91 -13.88 12.16
N ALA A 96 6.20 -12.79 12.87
CA ALA A 96 5.82 -12.60 14.25
C ALA A 96 5.50 -11.13 14.53
N ALA A 97 4.42 -10.90 15.24
CA ALA A 97 4.20 -9.66 15.95
C ALA A 97 5.13 -9.65 17.17
N GLY A 98 6.07 -8.71 17.20
CA GLY A 98 6.94 -8.54 18.36
C GLY A 98 6.26 -7.72 19.43
N GLY A 99 6.43 -8.10 20.70
CA GLY A 99 6.04 -7.28 21.83
C GLY A 99 4.68 -7.62 22.45
N TRP A 100 4.27 -6.77 23.35
CA TRP A 100 3.09 -6.94 24.16
C TRP A 100 1.83 -6.53 23.39
N ARG A 101 0.78 -7.36 23.44
CA ARG A 101 -0.57 -7.06 22.93
C ARG A 101 -0.59 -6.66 21.45
N SER A 102 0.17 -7.37 20.66
CA SER A 102 0.22 -7.14 19.24
C SER A 102 -1.03 -7.65 18.53
N GLY A 103 -1.47 -6.93 17.51
CA GLY A 103 -2.50 -7.41 16.61
C GLY A 103 -2.12 -8.73 15.94
N VAL A 104 -3.11 -9.45 15.46
CA VAL A 104 -2.90 -10.74 14.80
C VAL A 104 -2.60 -10.52 13.34
N ILE A 105 -1.50 -11.12 12.86
CA ILE A 105 -1.20 -11.16 11.42
C ILE A 105 -2.15 -12.18 10.79
N GLY A 106 -2.91 -11.74 9.82
CA GLY A 106 -3.90 -12.55 9.11
C GLY A 106 -3.69 -12.53 7.62
N ASN A 107 -4.22 -13.56 6.97
CA ASN A 107 -4.21 -13.68 5.51
C ASN A 107 -5.61 -13.98 4.94
N SER A 108 -6.64 -13.93 5.76
CA SER A 108 -8.04 -14.09 5.33
C SER A 108 -8.51 -12.75 4.77
N ASN A 109 -8.21 -12.49 3.54
CA ASN A 109 -8.42 -11.19 2.93
C ASN A 109 -9.90 -10.82 2.82
N PRO A 110 -10.35 -9.72 3.45
CA PRO A 110 -11.57 -9.06 3.02
C PRO A 110 -11.45 -8.64 1.55
N ALA A 111 -12.58 -8.51 0.87
CA ALA A 111 -12.58 -8.04 -0.52
C ALA A 111 -11.84 -6.70 -0.64
N GLY A 112 -10.82 -6.64 -1.50
CA GLY A 112 -10.03 -5.43 -1.78
C GLY A 112 -8.71 -5.28 -1.01
N ILE A 113 -8.37 -6.23 -0.12
CA ILE A 113 -7.05 -6.30 0.50
C ILE A 113 -6.25 -7.42 -0.17
N SER A 114 -5.00 -7.15 -0.50
CA SER A 114 -4.05 -8.14 -0.99
C SER A 114 -2.99 -8.44 0.07
N GLY A 115 -2.47 -9.67 0.08
CA GLY A 115 -1.40 -10.07 0.99
C GLY A 115 -1.85 -10.23 2.46
N ASN A 116 -0.89 -10.16 3.35
CA ASN A 116 -1.11 -10.24 4.79
C ASN A 116 -1.40 -8.86 5.39
N TYR A 117 -2.08 -8.86 6.50
CA TYR A 117 -2.40 -7.62 7.23
C TYR A 117 -2.41 -7.88 8.74
N VAL A 118 -2.30 -6.83 9.51
CA VAL A 118 -2.55 -6.90 10.95
C VAL A 118 -4.00 -6.54 11.22
N ARG A 119 -4.71 -7.44 11.87
CA ARG A 119 -6.08 -7.19 12.32
C ARG A 119 -6.06 -6.72 13.77
N PHE A 120 -6.67 -5.58 14.00
CA PHE A 120 -7.00 -5.09 15.32
C PHE A 120 -8.50 -5.26 15.54
N SER A 121 -8.86 -5.90 16.64
CA SER A 121 -10.27 -6.01 17.05
C SER A 121 -10.34 -5.97 18.58
N GLY A 122 -11.26 -5.21 19.10
CA GLY A 122 -11.44 -5.09 20.55
C GLY A 122 -12.24 -3.84 20.92
N THR A 123 -12.58 -3.73 22.19
CA THR A 123 -13.19 -2.54 22.76
C THR A 123 -12.09 -1.70 23.38
N MET A 124 -11.99 -0.43 23.00
CA MET A 124 -11.12 0.49 23.72
C MET A 124 -11.74 0.85 25.06
N PRO A 125 -11.05 0.56 26.18
CA PRO A 125 -11.56 0.96 27.47
C PRO A 125 -11.57 2.48 27.61
N ALA A 126 -12.55 3.01 28.31
CA ALA A 126 -12.55 4.41 28.70
C ALA A 126 -11.28 4.72 29.51
N LYS A 127 -10.69 5.89 29.31
CA LYS A 127 -9.52 6.33 30.06
C LYS A 127 -9.84 6.33 31.55
N ALA A 128 -9.26 5.42 32.30
CA ALA A 128 -9.40 5.34 33.74
C ALA A 128 -8.06 5.61 34.42
N GLY A 129 -7.85 6.83 34.88
CA GLY A 129 -6.73 7.17 35.78
C GLY A 129 -5.34 6.90 35.19
N SER A 130 -4.46 6.37 36.02
CA SER A 130 -3.07 6.06 35.70
C SER A 130 -2.85 4.61 35.22
N VAL A 131 -3.87 3.93 34.75
CA VAL A 131 -3.75 2.57 34.24
C VAL A 131 -3.26 2.60 32.80
N TRP A 132 -2.25 1.81 32.50
CA TRP A 132 -1.79 1.57 31.16
C TRP A 132 -2.87 0.87 30.35
N ASN A 133 -3.49 1.62 29.44
CA ASN A 133 -4.50 1.10 28.52
C ASN A 133 -3.87 0.84 27.15
N GLU A 134 -2.97 -0.11 27.08
CA GLU A 134 -2.44 -0.60 25.81
C GLU A 134 -3.34 -1.67 25.18
N ASP A 135 -4.60 -1.69 25.59
CA ASP A 135 -5.48 -2.78 25.27
C ASP A 135 -5.86 -2.81 23.78
N GLY A 136 -5.25 -3.71 23.09
CA GLY A 136 -5.81 -4.30 21.89
C GLY A 136 -5.52 -3.63 20.56
N LEU A 137 -5.04 -2.39 20.51
CA LEU A 137 -4.82 -1.67 19.25
C LEU A 137 -3.37 -1.22 19.05
N SER A 138 -2.43 -2.05 19.44
CA SER A 138 -1.01 -1.80 19.25
C SER A 138 -0.37 -2.88 18.38
N PHE A 139 0.57 -2.47 17.56
CA PHE A 139 1.49 -3.37 16.87
C PHE A 139 2.91 -2.91 17.16
N ASN A 140 3.67 -3.76 17.85
CA ASN A 140 5.07 -3.50 18.16
C ASN A 140 5.96 -4.25 17.17
N TYR A 141 6.81 -3.52 16.49
CA TYR A 141 7.79 -4.09 15.58
C TYR A 141 9.13 -4.28 16.28
N TRP A 142 9.56 -5.52 16.38
CA TRP A 142 10.88 -5.87 16.89
C TRP A 142 11.66 -6.54 15.76
N PRO A 143 12.67 -5.88 15.19
CA PRO A 143 13.42 -6.41 14.07
C PRO A 143 13.97 -7.81 14.31
N GLN A 144 14.55 -8.06 15.49
CA GLN A 144 15.17 -9.35 15.84
C GLN A 144 14.15 -10.50 15.87
N ALA A 145 12.91 -10.26 16.30
CA ALA A 145 11.85 -11.27 16.30
C ALA A 145 11.47 -11.71 14.87
N ASN A 146 11.80 -10.91 13.87
CA ASN A 146 11.57 -11.19 12.46
C ASN A 146 12.86 -11.53 11.70
N GLY A 147 13.91 -11.93 12.42
CA GLY A 147 15.19 -12.32 11.80
C GLY A 147 15.96 -11.18 11.13
N ARG A 148 15.62 -9.93 11.45
CA ARG A 148 16.27 -8.75 10.88
C ARG A 148 17.28 -8.16 11.88
N PRO A 149 18.38 -7.58 11.40
CA PRO A 149 19.28 -6.84 12.26
C PRO A 149 18.60 -5.62 12.87
N ASN A 150 19.10 -5.17 14.02
CA ASN A 150 18.61 -3.94 14.67
C ASN A 150 19.23 -2.71 13.99
N GLU A 151 18.85 -2.47 12.76
CA GLU A 151 19.31 -1.36 11.94
C GLU A 151 18.23 -0.30 11.77
N PRO A 152 18.59 0.96 11.58
CA PRO A 152 17.61 1.99 11.27
C PRO A 152 16.91 1.67 9.94
N VAL A 153 15.60 1.75 9.93
CA VAL A 153 14.77 1.51 8.74
C VAL A 153 14.80 2.71 7.80
N TYR A 154 15.10 3.88 8.35
CA TYR A 154 15.21 5.13 7.63
C TYR A 154 16.47 5.88 8.06
N THR A 155 17.28 6.27 7.09
CA THR A 155 18.55 6.95 7.30
C THR A 155 18.55 8.41 6.83
N GLY A 156 17.43 8.91 6.31
CA GLY A 156 17.25 10.30 5.89
C GLY A 156 17.01 11.25 7.06
N GLU A 157 16.83 12.53 6.76
CA GLU A 157 16.48 13.52 7.77
C GLU A 157 15.00 13.44 8.14
N LEU A 158 14.70 13.19 9.41
CA LEU A 158 13.33 13.02 9.91
C LEU A 158 12.43 14.24 9.71
N LYS A 159 13.01 15.44 9.65
CA LYS A 159 12.25 16.68 9.43
C LYS A 159 11.50 16.71 8.09
N ASP A 160 11.99 15.95 7.11
CA ASP A 160 11.44 15.87 5.76
C ASP A 160 10.67 14.56 5.53
N GLY A 161 10.46 13.77 6.60
CA GLY A 161 9.83 12.47 6.55
C GLY A 161 8.31 12.54 6.72
N GLU A 162 7.60 11.71 5.97
CA GLU A 162 6.20 11.38 6.19
C GLU A 162 6.09 9.91 6.60
N ILE A 163 5.25 9.62 7.60
CA ILE A 163 4.83 8.24 7.89
C ILE A 163 3.51 8.00 7.19
N LYS A 164 3.46 6.99 6.32
CA LYS A 164 2.25 6.56 5.64
C LYS A 164 1.91 5.14 6.02
N PHE A 165 0.62 4.88 6.13
CA PHE A 165 0.09 3.54 6.39
C PHE A 165 -1.26 3.38 5.68
N GLU A 166 -1.62 2.15 5.37
CA GLU A 166 -2.90 1.81 4.78
C GLU A 166 -3.79 1.20 5.86
N ILE A 167 -5.01 1.70 5.97
CA ILE A 167 -6.02 1.18 6.90
C ILE A 167 -7.24 0.74 6.11
N TYR A 168 -7.74 -0.44 6.41
CA TYR A 168 -9.05 -0.90 6.00
C TYR A 168 -9.96 -0.99 7.22
N VAL A 169 -10.99 -0.15 7.25
CA VAL A 169 -11.97 -0.13 8.34
C VAL A 169 -13.08 -1.11 7.99
N VAL A 170 -13.19 -2.22 8.75
CA VAL A 170 -14.22 -3.24 8.56
C VAL A 170 -15.54 -2.79 9.16
N GLU A 171 -15.49 -2.22 10.37
CA GLU A 171 -16.64 -1.69 11.10
C GLU A 171 -16.33 -0.28 11.57
N ALA A 172 -17.29 0.61 11.44
CA ALA A 172 -17.13 1.96 11.95
C ALA A 172 -17.04 1.95 13.48
N TRP A 173 -16.34 2.92 14.02
CA TRP A 173 -16.27 3.12 15.47
C TRP A 173 -17.64 3.57 15.96
N GLU A 174 -18.17 2.83 16.91
CA GLU A 174 -19.34 3.25 17.67
C GLU A 174 -18.86 3.89 18.98
N SER A 175 -19.31 5.12 19.24
CA SER A 175 -19.00 5.87 20.46
C SER A 175 -20.01 5.58 21.57
#